data_f475b7ce2d4b28199d8541f88dfc4951
#
_entry.id   f475b7ce2d4b28199d8541f88dfc4951
#
_cell.length_a   1.000
_cell.length_b   1.000
_cell.length_c   1.000
_cell.angle_alpha   90.00
_cell.angle_beta   90.00
_cell.angle_gamma   90.00
#
_symmetry.space_group_name_H-M   'P 1'
#
loop_
_entity.id
_entity.type
_entity.pdbx_description
1 polymer ?
#
loop_
_entity_poly.entity_id
_entity_poly.type
_entity_poly.pdbx_seq_one_letter_code
_entity_poly.pdbx_strand_id
1 'polypeptide(L)'
;PVILVSTDGSELSEKAIVTAAKLAKNLNTCVLGITVVKAKGSETAARTLDDVKDACQRVGVPCEVSEVVGTSIPDAILKVAQERDVRFIVMASRGLGTLGSLFIGSSTQQVLAKADRPVLVVR
;
A
#
# COMPACT_ATOMS: atom_id res chain seq x y z
N PRO A 1 -10.18 7.04 -10.72
CA PRO A 1 -8.83 6.59 -10.34
C PRO A 1 -8.69 6.52 -8.82
N VAL A 2 -7.94 5.56 -8.34
CA VAL A 2 -7.72 5.33 -6.91
C VAL A 2 -6.26 5.54 -6.54
N ILE A 3 -6.02 5.80 -5.24
CA ILE A 3 -4.67 5.77 -4.68
C ILE A 3 -4.47 4.37 -4.11
N LEU A 4 -3.48 3.64 -4.62
CA LEU A 4 -3.14 2.30 -4.15
C LEU A 4 -2.10 2.40 -3.04
N VAL A 5 -2.38 1.81 -1.88
CA VAL A 5 -1.38 1.67 -0.82
C VAL A 5 -1.20 0.20 -0.50
N SER A 6 0.04 -0.24 -0.48
CA SER A 6 0.41 -1.59 -0.07
C SER A 6 0.97 -1.54 1.35
N THR A 7 0.49 -2.42 2.21
CA THR A 7 0.89 -2.44 3.61
C THR A 7 1.22 -3.86 4.06
N ASP A 8 2.19 -3.96 4.96
CA ASP A 8 2.60 -5.24 5.56
C ASP A 8 2.43 -5.24 7.09
N GLY A 9 1.79 -4.20 7.64
CA GLY A 9 1.57 -4.07 9.08
C GLY A 9 2.71 -3.44 9.85
N SER A 10 3.79 -3.04 9.19
CA SER A 10 4.91 -2.37 9.86
C SER A 10 4.55 -0.94 10.25
N GLU A 11 5.32 -0.35 11.19
CA GLU A 11 5.12 1.05 11.59
C GLU A 11 5.28 2.01 10.42
N LEU A 12 6.25 1.75 9.55
CA LEU A 12 6.49 2.61 8.41
C LEU A 12 5.37 2.49 7.38
N SER A 13 4.79 1.31 7.22
CA SER A 13 3.64 1.16 6.34
C SER A 13 2.40 1.88 6.89
N GLU A 14 2.27 2.03 8.21
CA GLU A 14 1.22 2.88 8.79
C GLU A 14 1.36 4.34 8.35
N LYS A 15 2.59 4.86 8.31
CA LYS A 15 2.83 6.21 7.79
C LYS A 15 2.41 6.31 6.32
N ALA A 16 2.69 5.28 5.53
CA ALA A 16 2.27 5.23 4.14
C ALA A 16 0.74 5.25 4.01
N ILE A 17 0.04 4.51 4.87
CA ILE A 17 -1.43 4.49 4.89
C ILE A 17 -1.98 5.89 5.19
N VAL A 18 -1.47 6.56 6.21
CA VAL A 18 -1.92 7.91 6.59
C VAL A 18 -1.65 8.89 5.44
N THR A 19 -0.49 8.79 4.83
CA THR A 19 -0.13 9.64 3.68
C THR A 19 -1.08 9.41 2.51
N ALA A 20 -1.39 8.14 2.20
CA ALA A 20 -2.32 7.79 1.12
C ALA A 20 -3.72 8.35 1.38
N ALA A 21 -4.21 8.24 2.61
CA ALA A 21 -5.53 8.75 2.98
C ALA A 21 -5.61 10.27 2.83
N LYS A 22 -4.59 10.99 3.29
CA LYS A 22 -4.52 12.45 3.15
C LYS A 22 -4.42 12.87 1.69
N LEU A 23 -3.61 12.17 0.92
CA LEU A 23 -3.46 12.44 -0.52
C LEU A 23 -4.79 12.25 -1.25
N ALA A 24 -5.49 11.15 -0.96
CA ALA A 24 -6.79 10.87 -1.56
C ALA A 24 -7.81 11.95 -1.20
N LYS A 25 -7.79 12.43 0.03
CA LYS A 25 -8.64 13.53 0.45
C LYS A 25 -8.38 14.79 -0.36
N ASN A 26 -7.12 15.17 -0.48
CA ASN A 26 -6.72 16.39 -1.20
C ASN A 26 -7.03 16.30 -2.70
N LEU A 27 -6.97 15.11 -3.27
CA LEU A 27 -7.24 14.88 -4.69
C LEU A 27 -8.68 14.48 -4.98
N ASN A 28 -9.52 14.44 -3.94
CA ASN A 28 -10.94 14.10 -4.05
C ASN A 28 -11.14 12.74 -4.72
N THR A 29 -10.42 11.74 -4.26
CA THR A 29 -10.51 10.38 -4.75
C THR A 29 -10.61 9.40 -3.58
N CYS A 30 -10.36 8.12 -3.80
CA CYS A 30 -10.47 7.08 -2.79
C CYS A 30 -9.19 6.27 -2.69
N VAL A 31 -9.10 5.44 -1.65
CA VAL A 31 -7.94 4.59 -1.39
C VAL A 31 -8.30 3.14 -1.68
N LEU A 32 -7.40 2.43 -2.35
CA LEU A 32 -7.39 0.97 -2.42
C LEU A 32 -6.22 0.48 -1.60
N GLY A 33 -6.52 -0.15 -0.47
CA GLY A 33 -5.49 -0.72 0.41
C GLY A 33 -5.35 -2.21 0.17
N ILE A 34 -4.14 -2.66 -0.05
CA ILE A 34 -3.87 -4.09 -0.23
C ILE A 34 -2.79 -4.58 0.72
N THR A 35 -2.87 -5.84 1.05
CA THR A 35 -1.77 -6.59 1.65
C THR A 35 -1.58 -7.87 0.85
N VAL A 36 -0.34 -8.18 0.51
CA VAL A 36 -0.01 -9.37 -0.29
C VAL A 36 0.21 -10.53 0.66
N VAL A 37 -0.51 -11.61 0.44
CA VAL A 37 -0.52 -12.78 1.31
C VAL A 37 -0.26 -14.05 0.50
N LYS A 38 0.20 -15.10 1.17
CA LYS A 38 0.36 -16.41 0.52
C LYS A 38 -0.98 -17.13 0.44
N ALA A 39 -1.86 -16.91 1.42
CA ALA A 39 -3.21 -17.49 1.45
C ALA A 39 -4.14 -16.53 2.17
N LYS A 40 -5.39 -16.46 1.74
CA LYS A 40 -6.41 -15.60 2.34
C LYS A 40 -6.88 -16.13 3.69
N GLY A 41 -7.46 -15.24 4.51
CA GLY A 41 -8.13 -15.60 5.75
C GLY A 41 -7.29 -15.43 7.01
N SER A 42 -6.13 -14.81 6.92
CA SER A 42 -5.28 -14.54 8.08
C SER A 42 -5.87 -13.40 8.93
N GLU A 43 -5.91 -13.60 10.26
CA GLU A 43 -6.29 -12.53 11.18
C GLU A 43 -5.31 -11.37 11.13
N THR A 44 -4.03 -11.66 10.94
CA THR A 44 -3.00 -10.63 10.82
C THR A 44 -3.26 -9.75 9.60
N ALA A 45 -3.59 -10.36 8.47
CA ALA A 45 -3.92 -9.61 7.25
C ALA A 45 -5.17 -8.76 7.46
N ALA A 46 -6.19 -9.29 8.12
CA ALA A 46 -7.42 -8.55 8.42
C ALA A 46 -7.12 -7.31 9.27
N ARG A 47 -6.28 -7.45 10.30
CA ARG A 47 -5.90 -6.31 11.16
C ARG A 47 -5.08 -5.28 10.39
N THR A 48 -4.19 -5.74 9.53
CA THR A 48 -3.39 -4.87 8.67
C THR A 48 -4.29 -4.02 7.78
N LEU A 49 -5.32 -4.63 7.20
CA LEU A 49 -6.26 -3.91 6.34
C LEU A 49 -7.20 -3.00 7.14
N ASP A 50 -7.51 -3.34 8.40
CA ASP A 50 -8.29 -2.46 9.26
C ASP A 50 -7.58 -1.14 9.51
N ASP A 51 -6.25 -1.13 9.53
CA ASP A 51 -5.47 0.11 9.66
C ASP A 51 -5.75 1.05 8.50
N VAL A 52 -5.93 0.52 7.29
CA VAL A 52 -6.30 1.33 6.12
C VAL A 52 -7.70 1.92 6.30
N LYS A 53 -8.64 1.10 6.71
CA LYS A 53 -10.03 1.55 6.94
C LYS A 53 -10.08 2.65 7.97
N ASP A 54 -9.36 2.48 9.08
CA ASP A 54 -9.34 3.46 10.17
C ASP A 54 -8.76 4.79 9.72
N ALA A 55 -7.65 4.77 9.00
CA ALA A 55 -7.02 5.99 8.51
C ALA A 55 -7.93 6.75 7.53
N CYS A 56 -8.58 6.03 6.63
CA CYS A 56 -9.50 6.63 5.67
C CYS A 56 -10.73 7.20 6.37
N GLN A 57 -11.26 6.50 7.36
CA GLN A 57 -12.41 6.96 8.12
C GLN A 57 -12.12 8.27 8.86
N ARG A 58 -10.93 8.40 9.43
CA ARG A 58 -10.52 9.61 10.17
C ARG A 58 -10.54 10.85 9.31
N VAL A 59 -10.24 10.75 8.04
CA VAL A 59 -10.22 11.90 7.12
C VAL A 59 -11.44 11.96 6.21
N GLY A 60 -12.35 10.98 6.30
CA GLY A 60 -13.57 10.97 5.52
C GLY A 60 -13.38 10.57 4.06
N VAL A 61 -12.46 9.67 3.78
CA VAL A 61 -12.14 9.20 2.43
C VAL A 61 -12.71 7.79 2.23
N PRO A 62 -13.43 7.55 1.12
CA PRO A 62 -13.87 6.19 0.80
C PRO A 62 -12.68 5.28 0.58
N CYS A 63 -12.78 4.03 1.01
CA CYS A 63 -11.72 3.07 0.75
C CYS A 63 -12.27 1.67 0.46
N GLU A 64 -11.47 0.93 -0.27
CA GLU A 64 -11.65 -0.49 -0.52
C GLU A 64 -10.38 -1.18 -0.03
N VAL A 65 -10.51 -2.37 0.56
CA VAL A 65 -9.35 -3.14 1.01
C VAL A 65 -9.43 -4.56 0.45
N SER A 66 -8.27 -5.16 0.22
CA SER A 66 -8.21 -6.51 -0.35
C SER A 66 -6.94 -7.24 0.06
N GLU A 67 -7.09 -8.53 0.41
CA GLU A 67 -5.95 -9.43 0.47
C GLU A 67 -5.64 -9.90 -0.95
N VAL A 68 -4.41 -9.76 -1.37
CA VAL A 68 -3.97 -10.17 -2.71
C VAL A 68 -3.04 -11.37 -2.56
N VAL A 69 -3.43 -12.50 -3.12
CA VAL A 69 -2.63 -13.72 -3.06
C VAL A 69 -1.52 -13.64 -4.10
N GLY A 70 -0.29 -13.83 -3.66
CA GLY A 70 0.86 -13.83 -4.55
C GLY A 70 2.13 -14.28 -3.86
N THR A 71 3.10 -14.73 -4.65
CA THR A 71 4.40 -15.16 -4.15
C THR A 71 5.45 -14.04 -4.23
N SER A 72 5.22 -13.07 -5.09
CA SER A 72 6.09 -11.90 -5.24
C SER A 72 5.30 -10.64 -4.88
N ILE A 73 5.73 -9.96 -3.83
CA ILE A 73 5.06 -8.72 -3.39
C ILE A 73 5.06 -7.66 -4.49
N PRO A 74 6.22 -7.31 -5.10
CA PRO A 74 6.21 -6.28 -6.13
C PRO A 74 5.38 -6.64 -7.36
N ASP A 75 5.40 -7.89 -7.79
CA ASP A 75 4.61 -8.32 -8.94
C ASP A 75 3.11 -8.23 -8.65
N ALA A 76 2.69 -8.60 -7.44
CA ALA A 76 1.29 -8.50 -7.04
C ALA A 76 0.83 -7.04 -7.01
N ILE A 77 1.64 -6.13 -6.48
CA ILE A 77 1.33 -4.69 -6.45
C ILE A 77 1.18 -4.15 -7.88
N LEU A 78 2.12 -4.46 -8.74
CA LEU A 78 2.13 -3.98 -10.13
C LEU A 78 0.93 -4.52 -10.91
N LYS A 79 0.56 -5.77 -10.66
CA LYS A 79 -0.60 -6.37 -11.30
C LYS A 79 -1.90 -5.65 -10.90
N VAL A 80 -2.08 -5.39 -9.61
CA VAL A 80 -3.25 -4.64 -9.13
C VAL A 80 -3.27 -3.24 -9.75
N ALA A 81 -2.13 -2.59 -9.82
CA ALA A 81 -2.04 -1.25 -10.40
C ALA A 81 -2.44 -1.24 -11.88
N GLN A 82 -2.17 -2.31 -12.62
CA GLN A 82 -2.57 -2.43 -14.02
C GLN A 82 -4.05 -2.80 -14.18
N GLU A 83 -4.58 -3.65 -13.31
CA GLU A 83 -5.96 -4.12 -13.39
C GLU A 83 -6.98 -3.10 -12.90
N ARG A 84 -6.56 -2.20 -12.02
CA ARG A 84 -7.40 -1.15 -11.45
C ARG A 84 -6.90 0.20 -11.99
N ASP A 85 -7.79 1.15 -12.04
CA ASP A 85 -7.41 2.51 -12.48
C ASP A 85 -6.69 3.23 -11.34
N VAL A 86 -5.41 2.93 -11.18
CA VAL A 86 -4.57 3.46 -10.10
C VAL A 86 -3.85 4.71 -10.55
N ARG A 87 -4.05 5.79 -9.81
CA ARG A 87 -3.42 7.08 -10.09
C ARG A 87 -2.00 7.16 -9.54
N PHE A 88 -1.82 6.71 -8.30
CA PHE A 88 -0.52 6.66 -7.61
C PHE A 88 -0.40 5.36 -6.85
N ILE A 89 0.82 4.85 -6.75
CA ILE A 89 1.15 3.78 -5.81
C ILE A 89 1.86 4.42 -4.62
N VAL A 90 1.41 4.13 -3.41
CA VAL A 90 2.03 4.62 -2.17
C VAL A 90 2.59 3.43 -1.41
N MET A 91 3.86 3.49 -1.07
CA MET A 91 4.55 2.43 -0.34
C MET A 91 5.47 3.01 0.71
N ALA A 92 5.71 2.24 1.76
CA ALA A 92 6.79 2.54 2.70
C ALA A 92 8.14 2.26 2.02
N SER A 93 9.16 2.98 2.43
CA SER A 93 10.52 2.78 1.89
C SER A 93 11.09 1.41 2.24
N ARG A 94 10.58 0.78 3.32
CA ARG A 94 10.96 -0.56 3.76
C ARG A 94 9.81 -1.18 4.54
N GLY A 95 9.81 -2.51 4.65
CA GLY A 95 8.81 -3.24 5.42
C GLY A 95 9.41 -3.93 6.64
N LEU A 96 8.77 -5.00 7.06
CA LEU A 96 9.22 -5.84 8.17
C LEU A 96 10.59 -6.45 7.85
N GLY A 97 11.44 -6.54 8.85
CA GLY A 97 12.75 -7.19 8.73
C GLY A 97 13.83 -6.37 8.05
N THR A 98 13.53 -5.18 7.59
CA THR A 98 14.51 -4.29 6.99
C THR A 98 15.03 -3.30 8.04
N LEU A 99 16.35 -3.20 8.17
CA LEU A 99 16.98 -2.35 9.16
C LEU A 99 17.57 -1.10 8.53
N GLY A 100 17.59 -0.02 9.30
CA GLY A 100 18.24 1.23 8.93
C GLY A 100 17.35 2.18 8.13
N SER A 101 17.44 3.47 8.45
CA SER A 101 16.60 4.51 7.86
C SER A 101 17.04 4.93 6.46
N LEU A 102 18.26 4.59 6.06
CA LEU A 102 18.81 4.95 4.75
C LEU A 102 18.54 3.88 3.69
N PHE A 103 18.01 2.74 4.10
CA PHE A 103 17.81 1.60 3.22
C PHE A 103 16.43 1.65 2.58
N ILE A 104 16.36 1.38 1.29
CA ILE A 104 15.09 1.17 0.58
C ILE A 104 14.93 -0.33 0.35
N GLY A 105 13.83 -0.91 0.83
CA GLY A 105 13.56 -2.34 0.74
C GLY A 105 13.50 -2.85 -0.70
N SER A 106 13.79 -4.13 -0.88
CA SER A 106 13.86 -4.73 -2.21
C SER A 106 12.53 -4.68 -2.96
N SER A 107 11.40 -4.89 -2.27
CA SER A 107 10.08 -4.79 -2.89
C SER A 107 9.81 -3.40 -3.42
N THR A 108 10.13 -2.37 -2.62
CA THR A 108 9.96 -0.98 -3.03
C THR A 108 10.85 -0.65 -4.23
N GLN A 109 12.10 -1.09 -4.20
CA GLN A 109 13.02 -0.90 -5.33
C GLN A 109 12.48 -1.52 -6.63
N GLN A 110 11.92 -2.72 -6.54
CA GLN A 110 11.38 -3.41 -7.71
C GLN A 110 10.14 -2.72 -8.26
N VAL A 111 9.26 -2.24 -7.38
CA VAL A 111 8.09 -1.46 -7.82
C VAL A 111 8.53 -0.18 -8.52
N LEU A 112 9.50 0.54 -7.93
CA LEU A 112 10.04 1.76 -8.54
C LEU A 112 10.63 1.50 -9.91
N ALA A 113 11.33 0.38 -10.08
CA ALA A 113 11.98 0.04 -11.34
C ALA A 113 10.99 -0.32 -12.45
N LYS A 114 9.85 -0.91 -12.11
CA LYS A 114 8.91 -1.50 -13.07
C LYS A 114 7.59 -0.75 -13.23
N ALA A 115 7.26 0.16 -12.33
CA ALA A 115 5.98 0.86 -12.37
C ALA A 115 5.89 1.79 -13.59
N ASP A 116 4.69 1.84 -14.15
CA ASP A 116 4.36 2.73 -15.28
C ASP A 116 3.55 3.95 -14.82
N ARG A 117 3.48 4.19 -13.53
CA ARG A 117 2.76 5.32 -12.93
C ARG A 117 3.52 5.83 -11.72
N PRO A 118 3.18 7.03 -11.21
CA PRO A 118 3.90 7.60 -10.08
C PRO A 118 3.87 6.70 -8.85
N VAL A 119 5.00 6.62 -8.17
CA VAL A 119 5.16 5.89 -6.92
C VAL A 119 5.64 6.87 -5.87
N LEU A 120 4.86 6.99 -4.79
CA LEU A 120 5.23 7.81 -3.64
C LEU A 120 5.81 6.90 -2.57
N VAL A 121 7.07 7.12 -2.25
CA VAL A 121 7.79 6.33 -1.24
C VAL A 121 7.82 7.13 0.06
N VAL A 122 7.25 6.56 1.12
CA VAL A 122 7.16 7.19 2.43
C VAL A 122 8.28 6.65 3.33
N ARG A 123 9.04 7.56 3.92
CA ARG A 123 10.16 7.24 4.79
C ARG A 123 9.80 7.40 6.26
#